data_20434433c5419fbda1d18427e7e55fe4
#
_entry.id   20434433c5419fbda1d18427e7e55fe4
#
_cell.length_a   1.000
_cell.length_b   1.000
_cell.length_c   1.000
_cell.angle_alpha   90.00
_cell.angle_beta   90.00
_cell.angle_gamma   90.00
#
_symmetry.space_group_name_H-M   'P 1'
#
loop_
_entity.id
_entity.type
_entity.pdbx_description
1 polymer ?
#
loop_
_entity_poly.entity_id
_entity_poly.type
_entity_poly.pdbx_seq_one_letter_code
_entity_poly.pdbx_strand_id
1 'polypeptide(L)' 'MPMKPKEMIRLLKKNGFIKISQNGSHVIMKNFKTGKQTTVPLHSK' A
#
# COMPACT_ATOMS: atom_id res chain seq x y z
N MET A 1 -16.64 -5.72 2.62
CA MET A 1 -16.34 -5.46 1.21
C MET A 1 -14.88 -5.34 0.97
N PRO A 2 -14.32 -6.23 0.22
CA PRO A 2 -12.91 -6.11 -0.07
C PRO A 2 -12.63 -4.93 -1.00
N MET A 3 -11.61 -4.19 -0.68
CA MET A 3 -11.17 -3.09 -1.51
C MET A 3 -10.26 -3.61 -2.60
N LYS A 4 -10.33 -2.98 -3.75
CA LYS A 4 -9.40 -3.30 -4.82
C LYS A 4 -8.01 -2.81 -4.42
N PRO A 5 -6.95 -3.51 -4.85
CA PRO A 5 -5.59 -3.09 -4.48
C PRO A 5 -5.29 -1.65 -4.85
N LYS A 6 -5.77 -1.22 -6.01
CA LYS A 6 -5.52 0.16 -6.44
C LYS A 6 -6.19 1.15 -5.49
N GLU A 7 -7.37 0.80 -5.01
CA GLU A 7 -8.07 1.67 -4.08
C GLU A 7 -7.38 1.73 -2.74
N MET A 8 -6.84 0.60 -2.30
CA MET A 8 -6.08 0.58 -1.06
C MET A 8 -4.85 1.46 -1.15
N ILE A 9 -4.13 1.38 -2.26
CA ILE A 9 -2.95 2.20 -2.45
C ILE A 9 -3.31 3.66 -2.45
N ARG A 10 -4.40 4.01 -3.11
CA ARG A 10 -4.85 5.39 -3.14
C ARG A 10 -5.21 5.89 -1.74
N LEU A 11 -5.90 5.06 -0.99
CA LEU A 11 -6.27 5.42 0.37
C LEU A 11 -5.04 5.61 1.25
N LEU A 12 -4.07 4.72 1.11
CA LEU A 12 -2.85 4.81 1.90
C LEU A 12 -2.07 6.08 1.54
N LYS A 13 -2.04 6.42 0.27
CA LYS A 13 -1.36 7.65 -0.14
C LYS A 13 -2.03 8.87 0.47
N LYS A 14 -3.34 8.85 0.57
CA LYS A 14 -4.08 9.93 1.20
C LYS A 14 -3.71 10.08 2.66
N ASN A 15 -3.33 8.97 3.28
CA ASN A 15 -2.98 8.95 4.69
C ASN A 15 -1.50 9.12 4.94
N GLY A 16 -0.74 9.49 3.93
CA GLY A 16 0.66 9.79 4.12
C GLY A 16 1.61 8.64 3.80
N PHE A 17 1.08 7.55 3.29
CA PHE A 17 1.91 6.43 2.88
C PHE A 17 2.44 6.67 1.47
N ILE A 18 3.67 6.24 1.24
CA ILE A 18 4.24 6.28 -0.09
C ILE A 18 4.81 4.92 -0.44
N LYS A 19 4.81 4.63 -1.72
CA LYS A 19 5.37 3.39 -2.20
C LYS A 19 6.88 3.47 -2.17
N ILE A 20 7.50 2.57 -1.43
CA ILE A 20 8.96 2.54 -1.31
C ILE A 20 9.56 1.40 -2.07
N SER A 21 8.78 0.35 -2.33
CA SER A 21 9.33 -0.81 -3.00
C SER A 21 8.19 -1.64 -3.56
N GLN A 22 8.53 -2.52 -4.48
CA GLN A 22 7.56 -3.46 -5.03
C GLN A 22 8.28 -4.77 -5.31
N ASN A 23 7.74 -5.83 -4.77
CA ASN A 23 8.30 -7.15 -4.94
C ASN A 23 7.25 -8.02 -5.62
N GLY A 24 7.38 -8.17 -6.94
CA GLY A 24 6.38 -8.88 -7.69
C GLY A 24 5.04 -8.16 -7.63
N SER A 25 4.03 -8.83 -7.10
CA SER A 25 2.71 -8.23 -6.97
C SER A 25 2.47 -7.64 -5.58
N HIS A 26 3.51 -7.53 -4.77
CA HIS A 26 3.39 -6.94 -3.44
C HIS A 26 4.00 -5.55 -3.43
N VAL A 27 3.18 -4.55 -3.12
CA VAL A 27 3.63 -3.17 -3.04
C VAL A 27 3.86 -2.83 -1.58
N ILE A 28 5.05 -2.33 -1.27
CA ILE A 28 5.39 -1.97 0.10
C ILE A 28 5.28 -0.47 0.24
N MET A 29 4.45 -0.04 1.18
CA MET A 29 4.20 1.36 1.41
C MET A 29 4.57 1.71 2.84
N LYS A 30 5.13 2.89 3.02
CA LYS A 30 5.57 3.31 4.32
C LYS A 30 5.11 4.74 4.60
N ASN A 31 4.71 4.95 5.84
CA ASN A 31 4.36 6.29 6.31
C ASN A 31 5.55 6.84 7.09
N PHE A 32 6.23 7.80 6.49
CA PHE A 32 7.44 8.34 7.12
C PHE A 32 7.14 9.25 8.29
N LYS A 33 5.89 9.67 8.44
CA LYS A 33 5.50 10.48 9.58
C LYS A 33 5.38 9.65 10.84
N THR A 34 4.81 8.47 10.71
CA THR A 34 4.60 7.61 11.87
C THR A 34 5.57 6.44 11.91
N GLY A 35 6.29 6.20 10.82
CA GLY A 35 7.20 5.08 10.75
C GLY A 35 6.51 3.75 10.49
N LYS A 36 5.24 3.77 10.21
CA LYS A 36 4.51 2.53 9.95
C LYS A 36 4.70 2.08 8.51
N GLN A 37 4.64 0.79 8.33
CA GLN A 37 4.84 0.18 7.02
C GLN A 37 3.80 -0.89 6.79
N THR A 38 3.35 -0.99 5.54
CA THR A 38 2.36 -2.00 5.21
C THR A 38 2.62 -2.54 3.81
N THR A 39 2.08 -3.71 3.54
CA THR A 39 2.23 -4.34 2.24
C THR A 39 0.85 -4.51 1.62
N VAL A 40 0.72 -4.13 0.36
CA VAL A 40 -0.53 -4.25 -0.38
C VAL A 40 -0.35 -5.26 -1.50
N PRO A 41 -1.04 -6.39 -1.44
CA PRO A 41 -0.97 -7.36 -2.54
C PRO A 41 -1.80 -6.87 -3.72
N LEU A 42 -1.16 -6.80 -4.88
CA LEU A 42 -1.85 -6.41 -6.10
C LEU A 42 -2.67 -7.56 -6.67
N HIS A 43 -2.29 -8.75 -6.31
CA HIS A 43 -2.92 -9.94 -6.81
C HIS A 43 -3.91 -10.44 -5.78
N SER A 44 -5.14 -10.15 -6.01
CA SER A 44 -6.17 -10.54 -5.06
C SER A 44 -6.95 -11.71 -5.67
N LYS A 45 -7.08 -12.74 -4.92
CA LYS A 45 -7.74 -13.90 -5.45
C LYS A 45 -8.66 -14.50 -4.47
#